data_755b11660382a780ce49d2550a6d7ecf
#
_entry.id   755b11660382a780ce49d2550a6d7ecf
#
_cell.length_a   1.000
_cell.length_b   1.000
_cell.length_c   1.000
_cell.angle_alpha   90.00
_cell.angle_beta   90.00
_cell.angle_gamma   90.00
#
_symmetry.space_group_name_H-M   'P 1'
#
loop_
_entity.id
_entity.type
_entity.pdbx_description
1 polymer ?
#
loop_
_entity_poly.entity_id
_entity_poly.type
_entity_poly.pdbx_seq_one_letter_code
_entity_poly.pdbx_strand_id
1 'polypeptide(L)'
;MLSVIGGIPMGIGIFAVWPLAKKFGKRNVTLAGFILYAIGGAICWAFPTNMVIMLVGQFIKNIGGLPCAYVFMALFADVLDHLEWKTGFRSDGVAMSVYNIIAVAMVGICTGVFNGLLGHAGYIAPEIVNGVTVAAAQSDTVKGVITFGFVGLEVFTGAILAVLLVFLNVEKGIEKKQAEIKAREEK
;
A
#
# COMPACT_ATOMS: atom_id res chain seq x y z
N MET A 1 -16.69 -13.84 1.13
CA MET A 1 -16.75 -13.52 -0.31
C MET A 1 -15.82 -12.38 -0.72
N LEU A 2 -15.80 -11.25 -0.05
CA LEU A 2 -14.88 -10.11 -0.34
C LEU A 2 -13.40 -10.53 -0.39
N SER A 3 -12.95 -11.37 0.54
CA SER A 3 -11.56 -11.84 0.61
C SER A 3 -11.15 -12.74 -0.54
N VAL A 4 -12.08 -13.55 -1.06
CA VAL A 4 -11.82 -14.46 -2.19
C VAL A 4 -11.73 -13.68 -3.50
N ILE A 5 -12.65 -12.75 -3.73
CA ILE A 5 -12.64 -11.88 -4.93
C ILE A 5 -11.40 -10.97 -4.95
N GLY A 6 -10.95 -10.53 -3.78
CA GLY A 6 -9.70 -9.75 -3.65
C GLY A 6 -8.43 -10.59 -3.83
N GLY A 7 -8.46 -11.89 -3.49
CA GLY A 7 -7.30 -12.78 -3.58
C GLY A 7 -6.98 -13.29 -4.99
N ILE A 8 -7.98 -13.45 -5.85
CA ILE A 8 -7.79 -13.93 -7.23
C ILE A 8 -6.85 -13.03 -8.05
N PRO A 9 -7.03 -11.70 -8.07
CA PRO A 9 -6.09 -10.80 -8.77
C PRO A 9 -4.66 -10.91 -8.25
N MET A 10 -4.49 -11.15 -6.95
CA MET A 10 -3.15 -11.27 -6.35
C MET A 10 -2.38 -12.48 -6.89
N GLY A 11 -3.03 -13.65 -7.02
CA GLY A 11 -2.37 -14.85 -7.55
C GLY A 11 -1.97 -14.73 -9.03
N ILE A 12 -2.76 -14.06 -9.84
CA ILE A 12 -2.52 -13.88 -11.29
C ILE A 12 -1.61 -12.66 -11.55
N GLY A 13 -1.67 -11.67 -10.67
CA GLY A 13 -1.02 -10.37 -10.85
C GLY A 13 0.50 -10.43 -11.00
N ILE A 14 1.17 -11.40 -10.36
CA ILE A 14 2.62 -11.55 -10.45
C ILE A 14 3.08 -11.78 -11.91
N PHE A 15 2.32 -12.55 -12.69
CA PHE A 15 2.64 -12.84 -14.07
C PHE A 15 2.45 -11.64 -15.00
N ALA A 16 1.56 -10.72 -14.65
CA ALA A 16 1.29 -9.51 -15.42
C ALA A 16 2.18 -8.34 -15.02
N VAL A 17 2.45 -8.16 -13.73
CA VAL A 17 3.19 -7.00 -13.22
C VAL A 17 4.64 -7.00 -13.65
N TRP A 18 5.31 -8.17 -13.65
CA TRP A 18 6.73 -8.25 -13.96
C TRP A 18 7.08 -7.86 -15.41
N PRO A 19 6.39 -8.38 -16.45
CA PRO A 19 6.59 -7.91 -17.83
C PRO A 19 6.31 -6.42 -18.02
N LEU A 20 5.25 -5.91 -17.35
CA LEU A 20 4.92 -4.49 -17.39
C LEU A 20 6.02 -3.63 -16.76
N ALA A 21 6.55 -4.05 -15.61
CA ALA A 21 7.63 -3.35 -14.92
C ALA A 21 8.93 -3.34 -15.76
N LYS A 22 9.22 -4.42 -16.48
CA LYS A 22 10.35 -4.45 -17.43
C LYS A 22 10.18 -3.51 -18.61
N LYS A 23 8.95 -3.38 -19.14
CA LYS A 23 8.67 -2.58 -20.34
C LYS A 23 8.54 -1.10 -20.04
N PHE A 24 7.87 -0.73 -18.97
CA PHE A 24 7.51 0.66 -18.66
C PHE A 24 8.30 1.27 -17.50
N GLY A 25 9.14 0.46 -16.84
CA GLY A 25 9.88 0.83 -15.64
C GLY A 25 9.08 0.54 -14.36
N LYS A 26 9.80 0.15 -13.30
CA LYS A 26 9.23 -0.21 -11.99
C LYS A 26 8.42 0.94 -11.38
N ARG A 27 9.00 2.15 -11.40
CA ARG A 27 8.37 3.37 -10.88
C ARG A 27 7.06 3.69 -11.60
N ASN A 28 7.06 3.70 -12.94
CA ASN A 28 5.89 4.11 -13.71
C ASN A 28 4.72 3.13 -13.55
N VAL A 29 5.01 1.84 -13.49
CA VAL A 29 3.99 0.80 -13.28
C VAL A 29 3.42 0.91 -11.86
N THR A 30 4.26 1.16 -10.86
CA THR A 30 3.82 1.36 -9.48
C THR A 30 3.00 2.66 -9.33
N LEU A 31 3.41 3.74 -10.02
CA LEU A 31 2.65 4.99 -10.07
C LEU A 31 1.26 4.79 -10.67
N ALA A 32 1.18 4.14 -11.84
CA ALA A 32 -0.11 3.80 -12.46
C ALA A 32 -0.98 2.93 -11.55
N GLY A 33 -0.35 1.99 -10.84
CA GLY A 33 -1.00 1.17 -9.82
C GLY A 33 -1.62 2.00 -8.70
N PHE A 34 -0.90 2.95 -8.11
CA PHE A 34 -1.45 3.80 -7.05
C PHE A 34 -2.55 4.75 -7.53
N ILE A 35 -2.49 5.21 -8.78
CA ILE A 35 -3.59 5.97 -9.37
C ILE A 35 -4.85 5.11 -9.46
N LEU A 36 -4.74 3.87 -9.97
CA LEU A 36 -5.86 2.91 -10.00
C LEU A 36 -6.35 2.56 -8.59
N TYR A 37 -5.45 2.39 -7.64
CA TYR A 37 -5.77 2.14 -6.24
C TYR A 37 -6.61 3.28 -5.65
N ALA A 38 -6.20 4.53 -5.86
CA ALA A 38 -6.93 5.71 -5.40
C ALA A 38 -8.30 5.83 -6.08
N ILE A 39 -8.39 5.55 -7.39
CA ILE A 39 -9.68 5.55 -8.12
C ILE A 39 -10.62 4.49 -7.58
N GLY A 40 -10.14 3.25 -7.40
CA GLY A 40 -10.93 2.16 -6.82
C GLY A 40 -11.43 2.48 -5.41
N GLY A 41 -10.58 3.07 -4.58
CA GLY A 41 -10.94 3.56 -3.26
C GLY A 41 -11.99 4.68 -3.30
N ALA A 42 -11.83 5.65 -4.20
CA ALA A 42 -12.79 6.75 -4.38
C ALA A 42 -14.18 6.25 -4.80
N ILE A 43 -14.24 5.24 -5.67
CA ILE A 43 -15.51 4.58 -6.06
C ILE A 43 -16.17 3.94 -4.84
N CYS A 44 -15.42 3.21 -4.03
CA CYS A 44 -15.93 2.62 -2.80
C CYS A 44 -16.42 3.67 -1.81
N TRP A 45 -15.71 4.79 -1.69
CA TRP A 45 -16.07 5.86 -0.77
C TRP A 45 -17.33 6.62 -1.20
N ALA A 46 -17.49 6.82 -2.51
CA ALA A 46 -18.69 7.50 -3.04
C ALA A 46 -19.98 6.67 -2.86
N PHE A 47 -19.90 5.36 -2.83
CA PHE A 47 -21.06 4.46 -2.76
C PHE A 47 -20.91 3.37 -1.69
N PRO A 48 -20.74 3.70 -0.41
CA PRO A 48 -20.40 2.77 0.65
C PRO A 48 -21.51 1.75 0.95
N THR A 49 -22.76 2.05 0.57
CA THR A 49 -23.94 1.20 0.83
C THR A 49 -24.27 0.26 -0.34
N ASN A 50 -23.72 0.49 -1.53
CA ASN A 50 -23.99 -0.34 -2.70
C ASN A 50 -22.97 -1.48 -2.81
N MET A 51 -23.40 -2.69 -2.46
CA MET A 51 -22.55 -3.88 -2.42
C MET A 51 -21.86 -4.17 -3.77
N VAL A 52 -22.55 -3.98 -4.89
CA VAL A 52 -22.00 -4.26 -6.22
C VAL A 52 -20.91 -3.26 -6.59
N ILE A 53 -21.17 -1.97 -6.37
CA ILE A 53 -20.18 -0.90 -6.63
C ILE A 53 -18.97 -1.07 -5.71
N MET A 54 -19.19 -1.41 -4.44
CA MET A 54 -18.12 -1.71 -3.49
C MET A 54 -17.23 -2.86 -3.97
N LEU A 55 -17.81 -3.95 -4.48
CA LEU A 55 -17.05 -5.09 -5.02
C LEU A 55 -16.20 -4.69 -6.23
N VAL A 56 -16.78 -3.93 -7.17
CA VAL A 56 -16.07 -3.42 -8.34
C VAL A 56 -14.93 -2.48 -7.94
N GLY A 57 -15.20 -1.54 -7.04
CA GLY A 57 -14.17 -0.62 -6.53
C GLY A 57 -13.04 -1.35 -5.82
N GLN A 58 -13.35 -2.33 -4.98
CA GLN A 58 -12.35 -3.18 -4.31
C GLN A 58 -11.54 -4.01 -5.31
N PHE A 59 -12.15 -4.50 -6.36
CA PHE A 59 -11.44 -5.24 -7.41
C PHE A 59 -10.44 -4.33 -8.15
N ILE A 60 -10.86 -3.13 -8.57
CA ILE A 60 -9.99 -2.13 -9.19
C ILE A 60 -8.85 -1.73 -8.24
N LYS A 61 -9.16 -1.50 -6.97
CA LYS A 61 -8.18 -1.17 -5.94
C LYS A 61 -7.14 -2.27 -5.78
N ASN A 62 -7.56 -3.54 -5.68
CA ASN A 62 -6.65 -4.67 -5.54
C ASN A 62 -5.72 -4.81 -6.75
N ILE A 63 -6.22 -4.65 -7.97
CA ILE A 63 -5.38 -4.61 -9.18
C ILE A 63 -4.38 -3.46 -9.09
N GLY A 64 -4.81 -2.28 -8.66
CA GLY A 64 -3.93 -1.12 -8.48
C GLY A 64 -2.83 -1.34 -7.44
N GLY A 65 -3.07 -2.14 -6.40
CA GLY A 65 -2.10 -2.49 -5.38
C GLY A 65 -1.02 -3.50 -5.82
N LEU A 66 -1.28 -4.28 -6.87
CA LEU A 66 -0.37 -5.34 -7.32
C LEU A 66 1.06 -4.86 -7.65
N PRO A 67 1.26 -3.78 -8.41
CA PRO A 67 2.61 -3.30 -8.71
C PRO A 67 3.40 -2.99 -7.44
N CYS A 68 2.79 -2.35 -6.45
CA CYS A 68 3.44 -2.09 -5.18
C CYS A 68 3.84 -3.38 -4.47
N ALA A 69 2.93 -4.35 -4.37
CA ALA A 69 3.19 -5.60 -3.67
C ALA A 69 4.37 -6.40 -4.25
N TYR A 70 4.54 -6.40 -5.58
CA TYR A 70 5.55 -7.22 -6.25
C TYR A 70 6.82 -6.47 -6.66
N VAL A 71 6.74 -5.17 -6.84
CA VAL A 71 7.87 -4.36 -7.35
C VAL A 71 8.55 -3.55 -6.25
N PHE A 72 7.89 -3.38 -5.10
CA PHE A 72 8.39 -2.54 -3.99
C PHE A 72 9.81 -2.91 -3.57
N MET A 73 10.09 -4.19 -3.30
CA MET A 73 11.43 -4.62 -2.86
C MET A 73 12.51 -4.39 -3.93
N ALA A 74 12.15 -4.55 -5.21
CA ALA A 74 13.06 -4.26 -6.31
C ALA A 74 13.34 -2.75 -6.45
N LEU A 75 12.33 -1.92 -6.19
CA LEU A 75 12.47 -0.46 -6.19
C LEU A 75 13.28 0.01 -4.98
N PHE A 76 13.10 -0.64 -3.83
CA PHE A 76 13.88 -0.38 -2.63
C PHE A 76 15.36 -0.73 -2.83
N ALA A 77 15.66 -1.87 -3.49
CA ALA A 77 17.03 -2.22 -3.85
C ALA A 77 17.66 -1.18 -4.79
N ASP A 78 16.93 -0.69 -5.79
CA ASP A 78 17.42 0.38 -6.68
C ASP A 78 17.74 1.69 -5.91
N VAL A 79 17.00 1.99 -4.85
CA VAL A 79 17.27 3.14 -3.96
C VAL A 79 18.56 2.90 -3.18
N LEU A 80 18.79 1.70 -2.68
CA LEU A 80 20.02 1.34 -1.96
C LEU A 80 21.25 1.37 -2.88
N ASP A 81 21.13 0.83 -4.09
CA ASP A 81 22.21 0.90 -5.11
C ASP A 81 22.51 2.37 -5.47
N HIS A 82 21.48 3.21 -5.60
CA HIS A 82 21.70 4.64 -5.84
C HIS A 82 22.41 5.33 -4.66
N LEU A 83 22.06 4.97 -3.44
CA LEU A 83 22.69 5.51 -2.23
C LEU A 83 24.17 5.08 -2.16
N GLU A 84 24.45 3.80 -2.41
CA GLU A 84 25.81 3.25 -2.48
C GLU A 84 26.65 3.92 -3.58
N TRP A 85 26.09 4.09 -4.77
CA TRP A 85 26.75 4.81 -5.84
C TRP A 85 27.17 6.22 -5.42
N LYS A 86 26.31 6.92 -4.66
CA LYS A 86 26.51 8.30 -4.21
C LYS A 86 27.48 8.40 -3.03
N THR A 87 27.40 7.48 -2.08
CA THR A 87 28.15 7.56 -0.81
C THR A 87 29.40 6.67 -0.78
N GLY A 88 29.48 5.69 -1.68
CA GLY A 88 30.54 4.67 -1.68
C GLY A 88 30.38 3.63 -0.56
N PHE A 89 29.28 3.63 0.18
CA PHE A 89 29.04 2.73 1.31
C PHE A 89 27.73 1.97 1.15
N ARG A 90 27.80 0.64 1.24
CA ARG A 90 26.63 -0.25 1.20
C ARG A 90 26.06 -0.46 2.60
N SER A 91 24.78 -0.16 2.79
CA SER A 91 24.13 -0.20 4.11
C SER A 91 22.80 -0.95 4.11
N ASP A 92 22.68 -2.03 3.32
CA ASP A 92 21.44 -2.79 3.15
C ASP A 92 20.83 -3.24 4.49
N GLY A 93 21.67 -3.78 5.40
CA GLY A 93 21.21 -4.25 6.70
C GLY A 93 20.63 -3.15 7.57
N VAL A 94 21.26 -1.97 7.59
CA VAL A 94 20.76 -0.82 8.35
C VAL A 94 19.47 -0.31 7.76
N ALA A 95 19.40 -0.17 6.43
CA ALA A 95 18.20 0.30 5.74
C ALA A 95 17.01 -0.65 5.94
N MET A 96 17.22 -1.96 5.85
CA MET A 96 16.19 -2.95 6.13
C MET A 96 15.74 -2.94 7.59
N SER A 97 16.66 -2.76 8.53
CA SER A 97 16.32 -2.65 9.95
C SER A 97 15.46 -1.41 10.23
N VAL A 98 15.82 -0.25 9.68
CA VAL A 98 15.05 0.99 9.79
C VAL A 98 13.66 0.81 9.16
N TYR A 99 13.58 0.22 7.96
CA TYR A 99 12.32 -0.08 7.30
C TYR A 99 11.40 -0.94 8.19
N ASN A 100 11.93 -2.04 8.75
CA ASN A 100 11.15 -2.94 9.60
C ASN A 100 10.69 -2.26 10.89
N ILE A 101 11.54 -1.47 11.54
CA ILE A 101 11.18 -0.72 12.74
C ILE A 101 10.04 0.25 12.44
N ILE A 102 10.16 1.02 11.35
CA ILE A 102 9.12 1.97 10.93
C ILE A 102 7.82 1.22 10.59
N ALA A 103 7.90 0.12 9.84
CA ALA A 103 6.72 -0.66 9.46
C ALA A 103 5.95 -1.17 10.68
N VAL A 104 6.65 -1.75 11.66
CA VAL A 104 6.02 -2.24 12.90
C VAL A 104 5.46 -1.09 13.75
N ALA A 105 6.22 -0.01 13.91
CA ALA A 105 5.78 1.16 14.65
C ALA A 105 4.52 1.78 14.03
N MET A 106 4.47 1.89 12.71
CA MET A 106 3.32 2.46 12.00
C MET A 106 2.06 1.62 12.15
N VAL A 107 2.16 0.28 12.19
CA VAL A 107 1.00 -0.58 12.47
C VAL A 107 0.42 -0.26 13.86
N GLY A 108 1.27 -0.14 14.88
CA GLY A 108 0.83 0.21 16.24
C GLY A 108 0.21 1.60 16.32
N ILE A 109 0.86 2.60 15.71
CA ILE A 109 0.37 4.00 15.72
C ILE A 109 -0.98 4.09 14.98
N CYS A 110 -1.08 3.53 13.77
CA CYS A 110 -2.33 3.58 12.99
C CYS A 110 -3.48 2.88 13.72
N THR A 111 -3.21 1.73 14.33
CA THR A 111 -4.20 0.99 15.11
C THR A 111 -4.64 1.80 16.34
N GLY A 112 -3.68 2.41 17.06
CA GLY A 112 -3.97 3.24 18.23
C GLY A 112 -4.80 4.47 17.88
N VAL A 113 -4.42 5.17 16.82
CA VAL A 113 -5.16 6.35 16.31
C VAL A 113 -6.57 5.97 15.89
N PHE A 114 -6.72 4.89 15.12
CA PHE A 114 -8.04 4.44 14.66
C PHE A 114 -8.95 4.02 15.82
N ASN A 115 -8.44 3.26 16.78
CA ASN A 115 -9.20 2.88 17.98
C ASN A 115 -9.55 4.11 18.83
N GLY A 116 -8.67 5.09 18.94
CA GLY A 116 -8.94 6.36 19.60
C GLY A 116 -10.07 7.13 18.93
N LEU A 117 -10.09 7.20 17.60
CA LEU A 117 -11.16 7.82 16.83
C LEU A 117 -12.50 7.10 17.02
N LEU A 118 -12.50 5.76 17.02
CA LEU A 118 -13.70 4.95 17.28
C LEU A 118 -14.22 5.17 18.71
N GLY A 119 -13.34 5.19 19.71
CA GLY A 119 -13.70 5.46 21.09
C GLY A 119 -14.31 6.86 21.26
N HIS A 120 -13.70 7.87 20.64
CA HIS A 120 -14.22 9.24 20.66
C HIS A 120 -15.58 9.38 19.93
N ALA A 121 -15.79 8.60 18.87
CA ALA A 121 -17.06 8.56 18.15
C ALA A 121 -18.18 7.83 18.93
N GLY A 122 -17.87 7.17 20.04
CA GLY A 122 -18.82 6.42 20.85
C GLY A 122 -19.09 5.01 20.32
N TYR A 123 -18.07 4.32 19.83
CA TYR A 123 -18.19 2.92 19.39
C TYR A 123 -18.63 2.02 20.54
N ILE A 124 -19.67 1.24 20.30
CA ILE A 124 -20.20 0.25 21.25
C ILE A 124 -19.71 -1.14 20.82
N ALA A 125 -18.94 -1.77 21.70
CA ALA A 125 -18.44 -3.11 21.42
C ALA A 125 -19.59 -4.12 21.39
N PRO A 126 -19.49 -5.20 20.56
CA PRO A 126 -20.48 -6.27 20.58
C PRO A 126 -20.46 -7.00 21.92
N GLU A 127 -21.64 -7.37 22.40
CA GLU A 127 -21.82 -8.13 23.65
C GLU A 127 -22.05 -9.63 23.35
N ILE A 128 -21.60 -10.48 24.27
CA ILE A 128 -21.88 -11.92 24.20
C ILE A 128 -23.10 -12.20 25.06
N VAL A 129 -24.23 -12.49 24.43
CA VAL A 129 -25.48 -12.87 25.11
C VAL A 129 -25.76 -14.33 24.81
N ASN A 130 -25.83 -15.18 25.84
CA ASN A 130 -26.06 -16.63 25.71
C ASN A 130 -25.10 -17.35 24.75
N GLY A 131 -23.81 -16.94 24.71
CA GLY A 131 -22.81 -17.56 23.81
C GLY A 131 -22.88 -17.10 22.35
N VAL A 132 -23.77 -16.16 22.02
CA VAL A 132 -23.91 -15.57 20.68
C VAL A 132 -23.44 -14.12 20.74
N THR A 133 -22.55 -13.73 19.81
CA THR A 133 -22.10 -12.35 19.67
C THR A 133 -23.21 -11.50 19.05
N VAL A 134 -23.75 -10.57 19.82
CA VAL A 134 -24.77 -9.62 19.38
C VAL A 134 -24.10 -8.29 19.07
N ALA A 135 -24.20 -7.84 17.82
CA ALA A 135 -23.66 -6.56 17.39
C ALA A 135 -24.56 -5.42 17.90
N ALA A 136 -24.00 -4.43 18.57
CA ALA A 136 -24.72 -3.23 18.96
C ALA A 136 -25.01 -2.34 17.75
N ALA A 137 -26.16 -1.66 17.77
CA ALA A 137 -26.46 -0.64 16.76
C ALA A 137 -25.52 0.57 16.94
N GLN A 138 -24.77 0.87 15.88
CA GLN A 138 -23.81 1.97 15.89
C GLN A 138 -24.46 3.28 15.43
N SER A 139 -24.01 4.40 15.99
CA SER A 139 -24.39 5.73 15.53
C SER A 139 -23.87 6.02 14.11
N ASP A 140 -24.46 6.98 13.43
CA ASP A 140 -24.01 7.36 12.08
C ASP A 140 -22.60 7.98 12.10
N THR A 141 -22.22 8.62 13.20
CA THR A 141 -20.84 9.10 13.43
C THR A 141 -19.85 7.96 13.44
N VAL A 142 -20.14 6.87 14.17
CA VAL A 142 -19.27 5.67 14.20
C VAL A 142 -19.19 5.01 12.83
N LYS A 143 -20.32 4.86 12.13
CA LYS A 143 -20.35 4.33 10.76
C LYS A 143 -19.49 5.17 9.82
N GLY A 144 -19.55 6.50 9.94
CA GLY A 144 -18.71 7.43 9.19
C GLY A 144 -17.22 7.22 9.46
N VAL A 145 -16.81 7.09 10.73
CA VAL A 145 -15.41 6.81 11.11
C VAL A 145 -14.94 5.46 10.57
N ILE A 146 -15.77 4.43 10.65
CA ILE A 146 -15.44 3.11 10.09
C ILE A 146 -15.26 3.19 8.57
N THR A 147 -16.19 3.85 7.87
CA THR A 147 -16.11 4.00 6.40
C THR A 147 -14.88 4.80 6.01
N PHE A 148 -14.58 5.88 6.71
CA PHE A 148 -13.38 6.68 6.47
C PHE A 148 -12.11 5.86 6.74
N GLY A 149 -12.04 5.13 7.84
CA GLY A 149 -10.87 4.29 8.16
C GLY A 149 -10.64 3.16 7.18
N PHE A 150 -11.73 2.53 6.71
CA PHE A 150 -11.65 1.38 5.80
C PHE A 150 -11.43 1.76 4.33
N VAL A 151 -11.97 2.90 3.90
CA VAL A 151 -11.95 3.31 2.47
C VAL A 151 -11.28 4.67 2.28
N GLY A 152 -11.62 5.65 3.10
CA GLY A 152 -11.12 7.03 2.94
C GLY A 152 -9.62 7.12 3.12
N LEU A 153 -9.06 6.53 4.17
CA LEU A 153 -7.61 6.52 4.42
C LEU A 153 -6.83 5.93 3.24
N GLU A 154 -7.37 4.90 2.61
CA GLU A 154 -6.72 4.25 1.47
C GLU A 154 -6.63 5.17 0.24
N VAL A 155 -7.66 5.98 -0.01
CA VAL A 155 -7.65 6.99 -1.09
C VAL A 155 -6.56 8.02 -0.87
N PHE A 156 -6.48 8.58 0.34
CA PHE A 156 -5.46 9.56 0.69
C PHE A 156 -4.05 8.96 0.61
N THR A 157 -3.87 7.76 1.16
CA THR A 157 -2.57 7.07 1.13
C THR A 157 -2.14 6.77 -0.32
N GLY A 158 -3.05 6.26 -1.16
CA GLY A 158 -2.79 6.00 -2.56
C GLY A 158 -2.40 7.27 -3.33
N ALA A 159 -3.10 8.38 -3.09
CA ALA A 159 -2.81 9.67 -3.70
C ALA A 159 -1.44 10.23 -3.25
N ILE A 160 -1.14 10.18 -1.95
CA ILE A 160 0.16 10.63 -1.40
C ILE A 160 1.30 9.79 -1.99
N LEU A 161 1.16 8.47 -2.02
CA LEU A 161 2.19 7.58 -2.57
C LEU A 161 2.38 7.80 -4.07
N ALA A 162 1.31 8.05 -4.83
CA ALA A 162 1.41 8.43 -6.24
C ALA A 162 2.22 9.72 -6.42
N VAL A 163 1.94 10.75 -5.61
CA VAL A 163 2.68 12.02 -5.64
C VAL A 163 4.16 11.81 -5.28
N LEU A 164 4.46 11.05 -4.22
CA LEU A 164 5.84 10.76 -3.81
C LEU A 164 6.62 10.01 -4.91
N LEU A 165 5.97 9.07 -5.61
CA LEU A 165 6.60 8.35 -6.73
C LEU A 165 6.89 9.25 -7.93
N VAL A 166 6.16 10.36 -8.12
CA VAL A 166 6.49 11.34 -9.17
C VAL A 166 7.86 11.98 -8.93
N PHE A 167 8.25 12.17 -7.67
CA PHE A 167 9.56 12.72 -7.31
C PHE A 167 10.68 11.68 -7.27
N LEU A 168 10.36 10.39 -7.25
CA LEU A 168 11.34 9.31 -7.18
C LEU A 168 11.99 9.08 -8.55
N ASN A 169 13.19 9.63 -8.76
CA ASN A 169 13.94 9.51 -10.03
C ASN A 169 15.15 8.57 -9.97
N VAL A 170 15.11 7.58 -9.08
CA VAL A 170 16.25 6.70 -8.82
C VAL A 170 16.52 5.73 -9.98
N GLU A 171 15.46 5.26 -10.65
CA GLU A 171 15.53 4.26 -11.71
C GLU A 171 16.26 4.76 -12.98
N LYS A 172 16.31 6.09 -13.19
CA LYS A 172 17.04 6.65 -14.34
C LYS A 172 18.56 6.35 -14.24
N GLY A 173 19.03 5.53 -15.19
CA GLY A 173 20.44 5.18 -15.30
C GLY A 173 20.92 4.25 -14.19
N ILE A 174 20.02 3.47 -13.57
CA ILE A 174 20.40 2.54 -12.48
C ILE A 174 21.38 1.49 -12.96
N GLU A 175 21.24 0.95 -14.18
CA GLU A 175 22.17 -0.02 -14.78
C GLU A 175 23.60 0.52 -14.86
N LYS A 176 23.74 1.79 -15.26
CA LYS A 176 25.05 2.46 -15.31
C LYS A 176 25.66 2.61 -13.92
N LYS A 177 24.86 3.00 -12.93
CA LYS A 177 25.28 3.14 -11.53
C LYS A 177 25.71 1.80 -10.94
N GLN A 178 24.97 0.72 -11.21
CA GLN A 178 25.32 -0.64 -10.80
C GLN A 178 26.63 -1.12 -11.46
N ALA A 179 26.84 -0.80 -12.73
CA ALA A 179 28.11 -1.12 -13.40
C ALA A 179 29.29 -0.34 -12.79
N GLU A 180 29.10 0.93 -12.43
CA GLU A 180 30.13 1.74 -11.76
C GLU A 180 30.43 1.24 -10.33
N ILE A 181 29.43 0.75 -9.58
CA ILE A 181 29.63 0.12 -8.27
C ILE A 181 30.50 -1.12 -8.42
N LYS A 182 30.14 -2.04 -9.33
CA LYS A 182 30.91 -3.26 -9.57
C LYS A 182 32.36 -2.97 -9.95
N ALA A 183 32.58 -2.00 -10.81
CA ALA A 183 33.94 -1.59 -11.20
C ALA A 183 34.77 -0.98 -10.05
N ARG A 184 34.13 -0.51 -8.97
CA ARG A 184 34.80 -0.06 -7.75
C ARG A 184 35.15 -1.22 -6.81
N GLU A 185 34.33 -2.26 -6.76
CA GLU A 185 34.54 -3.45 -5.92
C GLU A 185 35.66 -4.35 -6.47
N GLU A 186 35.91 -4.30 -7.78
CA GLU A 186 36.96 -5.07 -8.45
C GLU A 186 38.36 -4.43 -8.37
N LYS A 187 38.49 -3.26 -7.77
CA LYS A 187 39.77 -2.53 -7.59
C LYS A 187 40.28 -2.66 -6.16
#